data_1c8b83335c3755521f80f0b8a44a542a
#
_entry.id   1c8b83335c3755521f80f0b8a44a542a
#
_cell.length_a   1.000
_cell.length_b   1.000
_cell.length_c   1.000
_cell.angle_alpha   90.00
_cell.angle_beta   90.00
_cell.angle_gamma   90.00
#
_symmetry.space_group_name_H-M   'P 1'
#
loop_
_entity.id
_entity.type
_entity.pdbx_description
1 polymer ?
#
loop_
_entity_poly.entity_id
_entity_poly.type
_entity_poly.pdbx_seq_one_letter_code
_entity_poly.pdbx_strand_id
1 'polypeptide(L)'
;MMILLFAAGIFFWDYSLKRKMEQTLAEGEERDILHGKAKLCLLYNKGAVMGVLKEQRGILNTITVAVVTLLFFFVPGFQKKRGTLASVFMGLILGGALGNAYDRLLHGKVTDYIRFPKLPGKLCHIVFNLADFCLMFGGLGTVFTANETKK
;
A
#
# COMPACT_ATOMS: atom_id res chain seq x y z
N MET A 1 4.99 20.58 0.12
CA MET A 1 6.33 19.96 -0.04
C MET A 1 6.48 18.72 0.86
N MET A 2 6.17 18.79 2.15
CA MET A 2 6.32 17.67 3.11
C MET A 2 5.59 16.40 2.70
N ILE A 3 4.29 16.46 2.31
CA ILE A 3 3.51 15.29 1.86
C ILE A 3 4.23 14.55 0.72
N LEU A 4 4.72 15.29 -0.27
CA LEU A 4 5.39 14.69 -1.43
C LEU A 4 6.74 14.05 -1.07
N LEU A 5 7.48 14.63 -0.13
CA LEU A 5 8.73 14.04 0.36
C LEU A 5 8.48 12.71 1.10
N PHE A 6 7.48 12.69 2.00
CA PHE A 6 7.07 11.44 2.65
C PHE A 6 6.57 10.39 1.64
N ALA A 7 5.73 10.81 0.69
CA ALA A 7 5.22 9.92 -0.35
C ALA A 7 6.36 9.32 -1.20
N ALA A 8 7.33 10.13 -1.61
CA ALA A 8 8.50 9.64 -2.33
C ALA A 8 9.32 8.66 -1.49
N GLY A 9 9.58 8.97 -0.22
CA GLY A 9 10.31 8.07 0.69
C GLY A 9 9.61 6.71 0.84
N ILE A 10 8.30 6.70 1.06
CA ILE A 10 7.49 5.47 1.15
C ILE A 10 7.50 4.70 -0.16
N PHE A 11 7.31 5.38 -1.29
CA PHE A 11 7.38 4.75 -2.62
C PHE A 11 8.69 4.02 -2.85
N PHE A 12 9.83 4.69 -2.64
CA PHE A 12 11.14 4.08 -2.84
C PHE A 12 11.43 2.96 -1.85
N TRP A 13 10.94 3.07 -0.62
CA TRP A 13 11.11 2.02 0.38
C TRP A 13 10.28 0.78 0.01
N ASP A 14 8.99 0.95 -0.35
CA ASP A 14 8.15 -0.14 -0.83
C ASP A 14 8.73 -0.82 -2.07
N TYR A 15 9.15 -0.02 -3.06
CA TYR A 15 9.82 -0.52 -4.26
C TYR A 15 11.05 -1.36 -3.93
N SER A 16 11.93 -0.85 -3.06
CA SER A 16 13.16 -1.55 -2.67
C SER A 16 12.88 -2.87 -1.96
N LEU A 17 11.90 -2.90 -1.05
CA LEU A 17 11.50 -4.12 -0.36
C LEU A 17 10.91 -5.15 -1.33
N LYS A 18 10.04 -4.74 -2.23
CA LYS A 18 9.47 -5.62 -3.26
C LYS A 18 10.56 -6.25 -4.14
N ARG A 19 11.49 -5.44 -4.64
CA ARG A 19 12.64 -5.96 -5.43
C ARG A 19 13.51 -6.91 -4.62
N LYS A 20 13.78 -6.60 -3.35
CA LYS A 20 14.52 -7.49 -2.46
C LYS A 20 13.80 -8.83 -2.26
N MET A 21 12.49 -8.83 -2.04
CA MET A 21 11.72 -10.07 -1.88
C MET A 21 11.74 -10.91 -3.15
N GLU A 22 11.60 -10.30 -4.31
CA GLU A 22 11.70 -11.00 -5.61
C GLU A 22 13.07 -11.62 -5.88
N GLN A 23 14.13 -11.03 -5.33
CA GLN A 23 15.50 -11.57 -5.47
C GLN A 23 15.83 -12.68 -4.45
N THR A 24 15.12 -12.72 -3.32
CA THR A 24 15.47 -13.59 -2.19
C THR A 24 14.51 -14.75 -1.96
N LEU A 25 13.32 -14.71 -2.56
CA LEU A 25 12.27 -15.72 -2.40
C LEU A 25 11.85 -16.26 -3.77
N ALA A 26 11.66 -17.57 -3.86
CA ALA A 26 10.96 -18.16 -5.00
C ALA A 26 9.43 -17.99 -4.84
N GLU A 27 8.69 -17.95 -5.96
CA GLU A 27 7.23 -17.92 -5.92
C GLU A 27 6.70 -19.17 -5.22
N GLY A 28 5.85 -18.98 -4.20
CA GLY A 28 5.33 -20.07 -3.35
C GLY A 28 6.23 -20.48 -2.19
N GLU A 29 7.46 -19.94 -2.09
CA GLU A 29 8.32 -20.16 -0.93
C GLU A 29 7.77 -19.40 0.29
N GLU A 30 7.83 -20.03 1.47
CA GLU A 30 7.44 -19.44 2.73
C GLU A 30 8.56 -19.58 3.76
N ARG A 31 8.87 -18.49 4.45
CA ARG A 31 9.83 -18.43 5.56
C ARG A 31 9.15 -17.87 6.80
N ASP A 32 9.21 -18.59 7.89
CA ASP A 32 8.67 -18.12 9.17
C ASP A 32 9.50 -16.94 9.71
N ILE A 33 8.79 -15.88 10.12
CA ILE A 33 9.35 -14.73 10.83
C ILE A 33 8.52 -14.46 12.09
N LEU A 34 9.07 -13.66 13.02
CA LEU A 34 8.41 -13.28 14.26
C LEU A 34 7.90 -14.49 15.06
N HIS A 35 8.70 -15.58 15.13
CA HIS A 35 8.34 -16.83 15.84
C HIS A 35 7.04 -17.45 15.32
N GLY A 36 6.86 -17.49 14.01
CA GLY A 36 5.67 -18.06 13.35
C GLY A 36 4.41 -17.20 13.43
N LYS A 37 4.49 -15.94 13.90
CA LYS A 37 3.37 -14.99 13.88
C LYS A 37 3.14 -14.39 12.50
N ALA A 38 4.18 -14.30 11.70
CA ALA A 38 4.14 -13.86 10.32
C ALA A 38 5.02 -14.75 9.45
N LYS A 39 4.78 -14.73 8.15
CA LYS A 39 5.56 -15.44 7.13
C LYS A 39 5.98 -14.47 6.04
N LEU A 40 7.22 -14.56 5.60
CA LEU A 40 7.63 -14.02 4.32
C LEU A 40 7.26 -15.04 3.24
N CYS A 41 6.65 -14.57 2.17
CA CYS A 41 6.31 -15.36 1.00
C CYS A 41 6.34 -14.46 -0.24
N LEU A 42 6.38 -15.02 -1.43
CA LEU A 42 6.32 -14.24 -2.66
C LEU A 42 5.03 -14.59 -3.39
N LEU A 43 4.15 -13.59 -3.53
CA LEU A 43 2.90 -13.71 -4.27
C LEU A 43 2.76 -12.56 -5.28
N TYR A 44 2.42 -12.89 -6.51
CA TYR A 44 2.10 -11.90 -7.53
C TYR A 44 0.59 -11.71 -7.66
N ASN A 45 0.09 -10.59 -7.15
CA ASN A 45 -1.32 -10.26 -7.14
C ASN A 45 -1.73 -9.54 -8.44
N LYS A 46 -2.50 -10.20 -9.29
CA LYS A 46 -3.01 -9.66 -10.56
C LYS A 46 -4.36 -8.94 -10.42
N GLY A 47 -4.96 -8.95 -9.23
CA GLY A 47 -6.25 -8.32 -8.93
C GLY A 47 -6.13 -7.19 -7.89
N ALA A 48 -7.28 -6.80 -7.35
CA ALA A 48 -7.38 -6.05 -6.11
C ALA A 48 -7.32 -7.01 -4.91
N VAL A 49 -7.71 -6.54 -3.72
CA VAL A 49 -7.75 -7.38 -2.51
C VAL A 49 -8.54 -8.67 -2.78
N MET A 50 -7.99 -9.81 -2.39
CA MET A 50 -8.56 -11.17 -2.62
C MET A 50 -8.76 -11.52 -4.10
N GLY A 51 -8.01 -10.91 -5.02
CA GLY A 51 -8.10 -11.23 -6.45
C GLY A 51 -9.32 -10.65 -7.17
N VAL A 52 -10.06 -9.74 -6.55
CA VAL A 52 -11.18 -9.03 -7.21
C VAL A 52 -10.65 -8.31 -8.45
N LEU A 53 -11.42 -8.32 -9.55
CA LEU A 53 -11.08 -7.75 -10.86
C LEU A 53 -9.83 -8.36 -11.53
N LYS A 54 -9.38 -9.55 -11.12
CA LYS A 54 -8.21 -10.24 -11.72
C LYS A 54 -8.33 -10.38 -13.24
N GLU A 55 -9.53 -10.68 -13.73
CA GLU A 55 -9.81 -10.84 -15.17
C GLU A 55 -10.08 -9.48 -15.87
N GLN A 56 -10.26 -8.40 -15.12
CA GLN A 56 -10.64 -7.08 -15.63
C GLN A 56 -9.53 -6.06 -15.40
N ARG A 57 -8.33 -6.38 -15.87
CA ARG A 57 -7.11 -5.54 -15.66
C ARG A 57 -7.28 -4.09 -16.12
N GLY A 58 -7.99 -3.85 -17.24
CA GLY A 58 -8.25 -2.51 -17.75
C GLY A 58 -9.03 -1.67 -16.75
N ILE A 59 -10.09 -2.21 -16.17
CA ILE A 59 -10.89 -1.54 -15.13
C ILE A 59 -10.05 -1.28 -13.90
N LEU A 60 -9.28 -2.27 -13.44
CA LEU A 60 -8.42 -2.12 -12.27
C LEU A 60 -7.37 -1.02 -12.47
N ASN A 61 -6.72 -0.97 -13.63
CA ASN A 61 -5.74 0.07 -13.96
C ASN A 61 -6.40 1.45 -14.02
N THR A 62 -7.59 1.58 -14.63
CA THR A 62 -8.33 2.83 -14.68
C THR A 62 -8.69 3.33 -13.29
N ILE A 63 -9.20 2.46 -12.41
CA ILE A 63 -9.49 2.79 -11.01
C ILE A 63 -8.20 3.23 -10.29
N THR A 64 -7.10 2.50 -10.48
CA THR A 64 -5.81 2.83 -9.86
C THR A 64 -5.33 4.23 -10.26
N VAL A 65 -5.36 4.55 -11.56
CA VAL A 65 -4.98 5.87 -12.06
C VAL A 65 -5.90 6.96 -11.53
N ALA A 66 -7.21 6.73 -11.55
CA ALA A 66 -8.20 7.68 -11.03
C ALA A 66 -7.97 7.99 -9.55
N VAL A 67 -7.75 6.96 -8.71
CA VAL A 67 -7.49 7.14 -7.27
C VAL A 67 -6.20 7.93 -7.04
N VAL A 68 -5.11 7.58 -7.72
CA VAL A 68 -3.83 8.31 -7.59
C VAL A 68 -3.97 9.77 -8.04
N THR A 69 -4.66 10.01 -9.16
CA THR A 69 -4.92 11.37 -9.66
C THR A 69 -5.72 12.19 -8.66
N LEU A 70 -6.80 11.63 -8.11
CA LEU A 70 -7.60 12.28 -7.07
C LEU A 70 -6.78 12.61 -5.83
N LEU A 71 -5.95 11.68 -5.35
CA LEU A 71 -5.06 11.94 -4.22
C LEU A 71 -4.13 13.12 -4.48
N PHE A 72 -3.52 13.21 -5.68
CA PHE A 72 -2.68 14.36 -6.05
C PHE A 72 -3.45 15.68 -6.05
N PHE A 73 -4.70 15.69 -6.50
CA PHE A 73 -5.56 16.89 -6.50
C PHE A 73 -5.86 17.39 -5.08
N PHE A 74 -5.99 16.49 -4.11
CA PHE A 74 -6.28 16.85 -2.72
C PHE A 74 -5.05 17.33 -1.94
N VAL A 75 -3.82 16.97 -2.35
CA VAL A 75 -2.57 17.31 -1.63
C VAL A 75 -2.43 18.81 -1.33
N PRO A 76 -2.58 19.75 -2.30
CA PRO A 76 -2.35 21.18 -2.03
C PRO A 76 -3.34 21.76 -1.01
N GLY A 77 -4.62 21.40 -1.12
CA GLY A 77 -5.66 21.85 -0.20
C GLY A 77 -5.51 21.25 1.20
N PHE A 78 -5.11 19.98 1.25
CA PHE A 78 -4.89 19.27 2.49
C PHE A 78 -3.72 19.87 3.30
N GLN A 79 -2.60 20.14 2.63
CA GLN A 79 -1.40 20.68 3.26
C GLN A 79 -1.60 22.08 3.85
N LYS A 80 -2.47 22.92 3.26
CA LYS A 80 -2.78 24.26 3.77
C LYS A 80 -3.68 24.26 5.02
N LYS A 81 -4.57 23.26 5.14
CA LYS A 81 -5.64 23.25 6.16
C LYS A 81 -5.36 22.36 7.35
N ARG A 82 -4.39 21.47 7.28
CA ARG A 82 -4.16 20.40 8.25
C ARG A 82 -2.73 20.45 8.78
N GLY A 83 -2.54 20.09 10.05
CA GLY A 83 -1.25 20.08 10.71
C GLY A 83 -0.24 19.07 10.14
N THR A 84 0.96 19.08 10.72
CA THR A 84 2.09 18.21 10.30
C THR A 84 1.73 16.72 10.34
N LEU A 85 1.05 16.26 11.40
CA LEU A 85 0.69 14.85 11.57
C LEU A 85 -0.26 14.36 10.47
N ALA A 86 -1.28 15.16 10.14
CA ALA A 86 -2.18 14.85 9.04
C ALA A 86 -1.46 14.79 7.69
N SER A 87 -0.45 15.64 7.49
CA SER A 87 0.39 15.62 6.29
C SER A 87 1.26 14.36 6.19
N VAL A 88 1.74 13.84 7.31
CA VAL A 88 2.45 12.54 7.34
C VAL A 88 1.51 11.40 6.91
N PHE A 89 0.31 11.32 7.49
CA PHE A 89 -0.67 10.29 7.12
C PHE A 89 -1.08 10.37 5.65
N MET A 90 -1.27 11.58 5.12
CA MET A 90 -1.53 11.75 3.67
C MET A 90 -0.33 11.33 2.82
N GLY A 91 0.90 11.56 3.28
CA GLY A 91 2.12 11.08 2.63
C GLY A 91 2.20 9.55 2.60
N LEU A 92 1.80 8.87 3.69
CA LEU A 92 1.69 7.40 3.71
C LEU A 92 0.69 6.90 2.67
N ILE A 93 -0.52 7.49 2.61
CA ILE A 93 -1.55 7.13 1.62
C ILE A 93 -1.01 7.30 0.21
N LEU A 94 -0.48 8.47 -0.11
CA LEU A 94 -0.02 8.78 -1.45
C LEU A 94 1.16 7.89 -1.86
N GLY A 95 2.16 7.69 -0.98
CA GLY A 95 3.31 6.84 -1.24
C GLY A 95 2.94 5.38 -1.44
N GLY A 96 2.05 4.83 -0.59
CA GLY A 96 1.53 3.48 -0.73
C GLY A 96 0.69 3.30 -2.01
N ALA A 97 -0.18 4.27 -2.34
CA ALA A 97 -0.94 4.25 -3.58
C ALA A 97 -0.03 4.26 -4.82
N LEU A 98 1.02 5.08 -4.81
CA LEU A 98 2.02 5.13 -5.88
C LEU A 98 2.80 3.82 -6.02
N GLY A 99 3.22 3.19 -4.91
CA GLY A 99 3.94 1.92 -4.94
C GLY A 99 3.12 0.80 -5.59
N ASN A 100 1.86 0.65 -5.18
CA ASN A 100 0.96 -0.35 -5.77
C ASN A 100 0.52 0.03 -7.20
N ALA A 101 0.38 1.33 -7.52
CA ALA A 101 0.08 1.79 -8.88
C ALA A 101 1.24 1.51 -9.84
N TYR A 102 2.48 1.79 -9.44
CA TYR A 102 3.69 1.51 -10.20
C TYR A 102 3.75 0.04 -10.63
N ASP A 103 3.59 -0.88 -9.66
CA ASP A 103 3.61 -2.31 -9.93
C ASP A 103 2.50 -2.73 -10.92
N ARG A 104 1.26 -2.25 -10.72
CA ARG A 104 0.13 -2.58 -11.61
C ARG A 104 0.32 -2.07 -13.02
N LEU A 105 0.73 -0.82 -13.17
CA LEU A 105 0.81 -0.16 -14.46
C LEU A 105 2.00 -0.66 -15.29
N LEU A 106 3.15 -0.92 -14.66
CA LEU A 106 4.36 -1.33 -15.37
C LEU A 106 4.54 -2.85 -15.43
N HIS A 107 4.15 -3.59 -14.38
CA HIS A 107 4.36 -5.04 -14.30
C HIS A 107 3.05 -5.85 -14.44
N GLY A 108 1.88 -5.19 -14.46
CA GLY A 108 0.57 -5.83 -14.55
C GLY A 108 0.19 -6.67 -13.32
N LYS A 109 0.94 -6.57 -12.24
CA LYS A 109 0.77 -7.31 -10.98
C LYS A 109 1.40 -6.54 -9.84
N VAL A 110 0.93 -6.73 -8.61
CA VAL A 110 1.54 -6.20 -7.40
C VAL A 110 2.31 -7.31 -6.71
N THR A 111 3.51 -6.99 -6.21
CA THR A 111 4.33 -7.91 -5.44
C THR A 111 3.94 -7.82 -3.96
N ASP A 112 3.36 -8.90 -3.43
CA ASP A 112 2.96 -9.07 -2.05
C ASP A 112 3.89 -10.09 -1.37
N TYR A 113 4.25 -9.89 -0.06
CA TYR A 113 5.31 -10.69 0.53
C TYR A 113 5.20 -10.94 2.04
N ILE A 114 4.19 -10.41 2.75
CA ILE A 114 3.97 -10.66 4.18
C ILE A 114 2.59 -11.26 4.40
N ARG A 115 2.55 -12.44 5.03
CA ARG A 115 1.31 -13.11 5.44
C ARG A 115 1.26 -13.29 6.94
N PHE A 116 0.06 -13.18 7.52
CA PHE A 116 -0.20 -13.41 8.93
C PHE A 116 -1.12 -14.64 9.10
N PRO A 117 -0.57 -15.84 9.27
CA PRO A 117 -1.36 -17.08 9.28
C PRO A 117 -2.32 -17.20 10.48
N LYS A 118 -2.11 -16.42 11.54
CA LYS A 118 -2.96 -16.41 12.75
C LYS A 118 -4.13 -15.42 12.70
N LEU A 119 -4.30 -14.67 11.60
CA LEU A 119 -5.47 -13.81 11.44
C LEU A 119 -6.74 -14.64 11.24
N PRO A 120 -7.91 -14.16 11.74
CA PRO A 120 -9.14 -14.91 11.65
C PRO A 120 -9.71 -14.97 10.22
N GLY A 121 -10.38 -16.10 9.91
CA GLY A 121 -11.14 -16.29 8.69
C GLY A 121 -10.29 -16.19 7.43
N LYS A 122 -10.80 -15.47 6.43
CA LYS A 122 -10.12 -15.32 5.13
C LYS A 122 -8.89 -14.41 5.18
N LEU A 123 -8.70 -13.64 6.24
CA LEU A 123 -7.57 -12.72 6.38
C LEU A 123 -6.22 -13.44 6.49
N CYS A 124 -6.19 -14.67 7.01
CA CYS A 124 -4.96 -15.46 7.10
C CYS A 124 -4.38 -15.87 5.73
N HIS A 125 -5.16 -15.76 4.67
CA HIS A 125 -4.72 -16.05 3.30
C HIS A 125 -4.29 -14.81 2.53
N ILE A 126 -4.51 -13.61 3.07
CA ILE A 126 -4.09 -12.37 2.43
C ILE A 126 -2.59 -12.19 2.63
N VAL A 127 -1.89 -11.90 1.55
CA VAL A 127 -0.49 -11.49 1.55
C VAL A 127 -0.47 -9.98 1.32
N PHE A 128 0.31 -9.28 2.12
CA PHE A 128 0.44 -7.83 2.15
C PHE A 128 1.83 -7.38 1.70
N ASN A 129 1.95 -6.11 1.39
CA ASN A 129 3.22 -5.41 1.18
C ASN A 129 3.28 -4.14 2.05
N LEU A 130 4.39 -3.40 2.01
CA LEU A 130 4.55 -2.16 2.78
C LEU A 130 3.52 -1.10 2.37
N ALA A 131 3.23 -0.98 1.07
CA ALA A 131 2.25 -0.01 0.57
C ALA A 131 0.86 -0.23 1.18
N ASP A 132 0.43 -1.49 1.39
CA ASP A 132 -0.86 -1.80 1.99
C ASP A 132 -0.94 -1.33 3.44
N PHE A 133 0.13 -1.52 4.23
CA PHE A 133 0.21 -0.99 5.58
C PHE A 133 0.20 0.54 5.60
N CYS A 134 0.91 1.17 4.68
CA CYS A 134 0.91 2.63 4.56
C CYS A 134 -0.48 3.17 4.21
N LEU A 135 -1.21 2.52 3.31
CA LEU A 135 -2.60 2.86 2.97
C LEU A 135 -3.51 2.71 4.18
N MET A 136 -3.40 1.61 4.92
CA MET A 136 -4.23 1.32 6.08
C MET A 136 -3.96 2.33 7.22
N PHE A 137 -2.70 2.47 7.65
CA PHE A 137 -2.34 3.38 8.75
C PHE A 137 -2.51 4.84 8.37
N GLY A 138 -2.19 5.20 7.12
CA GLY A 138 -2.44 6.53 6.58
C GLY A 138 -3.92 6.89 6.58
N GLY A 139 -4.78 5.97 6.15
CA GLY A 139 -6.23 6.13 6.15
C GLY A 139 -6.79 6.33 7.55
N LEU A 140 -6.46 5.43 8.48
CA LEU A 140 -6.88 5.52 9.89
C LEU A 140 -6.40 6.82 10.53
N GLY A 141 -5.12 7.18 10.35
CA GLY A 141 -4.55 8.41 10.91
C GLY A 141 -5.17 9.69 10.33
N THR A 142 -5.52 9.69 9.05
CA THR A 142 -6.21 10.83 8.41
C THR A 142 -7.61 11.02 9.00
N VAL A 143 -8.36 9.95 9.24
CA VAL A 143 -9.67 9.99 9.90
C VAL A 143 -9.54 10.50 11.34
N PHE A 144 -8.55 10.00 12.08
CA PHE A 144 -8.28 10.44 13.45
C PHE A 144 -8.02 11.94 13.52
N THR A 145 -7.09 12.45 12.71
CA THR A 145 -6.75 13.88 12.68
C THR A 145 -7.87 14.78 12.14
N ALA A 146 -8.80 14.21 11.34
CA ALA A 146 -9.98 14.96 10.87
C ALA A 146 -10.95 15.30 12.02
N ASN A 147 -11.05 14.43 13.02
CA ASN A 147 -11.94 14.63 14.16
C ASN A 147 -11.40 15.64 15.16
N GLU A 148 -10.08 15.77 15.30
CA GLU A 148 -9.47 16.76 16.20
C GLU A 148 -9.65 18.21 15.74
N THR A 149 -9.73 18.46 14.44
CA THR A 149 -9.92 19.81 13.87
C THR A 149 -11.35 20.33 13.98
N LYS A 150 -12.30 19.55 14.49
CA LYS A 150 -13.70 19.95 14.70
C LYS A 150 -14.00 20.39 16.15
N LYS A 151 -13.01 20.31 17.03
CA LYS A 151 -13.06 20.88 18.39
C LYS A 151 -12.39 22.24 18.44
#